data_bfb74dfc7251a68383ccd25b34657cd7
#
_entry.id   bfb74dfc7251a68383ccd25b34657cd7
#
_cell.length_a   1.000
_cell.length_b   1.000
_cell.length_c   1.000
_cell.angle_alpha   90.00
_cell.angle_beta   90.00
_cell.angle_gamma   90.00
#
_symmetry.space_group_name_H-M   'P 1'
#
loop_
_entity.id
_entity.type
_entity.pdbx_description
1 polymer ?
#
loop_
_entity_poly.entity_id
_entity_poly.type
_entity_poly.pdbx_seq_one_letter_code
_entity_poly.pdbx_strand_id
1 'polypeptide(L)'
;MNKTFYEKMLENLLVDLEHYLPILAGKIIAFIVVCFIWPKLTKLLLKSLDKATTLKNNDPLLLTFLKSLLKTVMYVVLAFILIGIIGIKATSLVTILGTAGVAVGLALQGSLSNLASGILILFFKQVSKGDFVSSLDKNIEGTVQSIHILYTTIQQPNGPIIIVPNSQIANASIINYSKNPFRRLDLVYSASYDDPVDKVISVLHQVIENEPRIIKNN
;
A
#
# COMPACT_ATOMS: atom_id res chain seq x y z
N MET A 1 52.03 -45.71 -31.51
CA MET A 1 51.01 -44.88 -30.81
C MET A 1 49.97 -44.56 -31.88
N ASN A 2 48.74 -45.06 -31.65
CA ASN A 2 47.82 -45.42 -32.73
C ASN A 2 47.12 -44.24 -33.41
N LYS A 3 47.19 -44.20 -34.78
CA LYS A 3 46.35 -43.29 -35.60
C LYS A 3 44.87 -43.37 -35.21
N THR A 4 44.36 -44.53 -34.86
CA THR A 4 43.01 -44.77 -34.38
C THR A 4 42.62 -44.06 -33.08
N PHE A 5 43.58 -43.73 -32.21
CA PHE A 5 43.31 -42.97 -30.96
C PHE A 5 43.06 -41.48 -31.26
N TYR A 6 43.88 -40.91 -32.15
CA TYR A 6 43.70 -39.48 -32.53
C TYR A 6 42.46 -39.28 -33.40
N GLU A 7 42.09 -40.22 -34.25
CA GLU A 7 40.89 -40.19 -35.09
C GLU A 7 39.62 -40.23 -34.18
N LYS A 8 39.54 -41.11 -33.20
CA LYS A 8 38.42 -41.16 -32.22
C LYS A 8 38.36 -39.93 -31.35
N MET A 9 39.50 -39.38 -30.97
CA MET A 9 39.56 -38.15 -30.18
C MET A 9 39.06 -36.95 -30.98
N LEU A 10 39.41 -36.86 -32.28
CA LEU A 10 38.92 -35.82 -33.18
C LEU A 10 37.42 -35.96 -33.46
N GLU A 11 36.93 -37.18 -33.64
CA GLU A 11 35.53 -37.49 -33.89
C GLU A 11 34.67 -37.12 -32.68
N ASN A 12 35.10 -37.44 -31.47
CA ASN A 12 34.42 -37.03 -30.23
C ASN A 12 34.42 -35.50 -30.07
N LEU A 13 35.53 -34.82 -30.37
CA LEU A 13 35.61 -33.36 -30.29
C LEU A 13 34.68 -32.68 -31.32
N LEU A 14 34.55 -33.26 -32.54
CA LEU A 14 33.65 -32.74 -33.55
C LEU A 14 32.17 -32.90 -33.12
N VAL A 15 31.81 -34.06 -32.59
CA VAL A 15 30.45 -34.34 -32.08
C VAL A 15 30.11 -33.42 -30.91
N ASP A 16 31.03 -33.22 -29.96
CA ASP A 16 30.86 -32.30 -28.85
C ASP A 16 30.72 -30.86 -29.34
N LEU A 17 31.52 -30.42 -30.31
CA LEU A 17 31.42 -29.09 -30.91
C LEU A 17 30.08 -28.89 -31.62
N GLU A 18 29.64 -29.87 -32.40
CA GLU A 18 28.37 -29.82 -33.13
C GLU A 18 27.17 -29.72 -32.17
N HIS A 19 27.27 -30.38 -31.02
CA HIS A 19 26.21 -30.31 -29.96
C HIS A 19 26.24 -29.03 -29.17
N TYR A 20 27.41 -28.54 -28.75
CA TYR A 20 27.52 -27.37 -27.88
C TYR A 20 27.48 -26.03 -28.63
N LEU A 21 27.87 -25.98 -29.91
CA LEU A 21 27.93 -24.75 -30.69
C LEU A 21 26.56 -24.05 -30.81
N PRO A 22 25.45 -24.76 -31.17
CA PRO A 22 24.14 -24.11 -31.26
C PRO A 22 23.60 -23.64 -29.90
N ILE A 23 23.89 -24.36 -28.81
CA ILE A 23 23.51 -23.98 -27.45
C ILE A 23 24.24 -22.69 -27.03
N LEU A 24 25.54 -22.62 -27.31
CA LEU A 24 26.37 -21.46 -27.03
C LEU A 24 25.93 -20.24 -27.85
N ALA A 25 25.70 -20.45 -29.16
CA ALA A 25 25.18 -19.40 -30.03
C ALA A 25 23.83 -18.87 -29.55
N GLY A 26 22.89 -19.73 -29.13
CA GLY A 26 21.62 -19.37 -28.58
C GLY A 26 21.75 -18.52 -27.29
N LYS A 27 22.67 -18.91 -26.40
CA LYS A 27 22.95 -18.15 -25.17
C LYS A 27 23.54 -16.77 -25.48
N ILE A 28 24.47 -16.67 -26.43
CA ILE A 28 25.06 -15.40 -26.86
C ILE A 28 24.00 -14.48 -27.45
N ILE A 29 23.15 -15.00 -28.32
CA ILE A 29 22.06 -14.23 -28.92
C ILE A 29 21.09 -13.72 -27.81
N ALA A 30 20.66 -14.60 -26.89
CA ALA A 30 19.80 -14.25 -25.79
C ALA A 30 20.43 -13.16 -24.91
N PHE A 31 21.71 -13.28 -24.59
CA PHE A 31 22.46 -12.29 -23.83
C PHE A 31 22.45 -10.91 -24.52
N ILE A 32 22.77 -10.89 -25.81
CA ILE A 32 22.78 -9.64 -26.61
C ILE A 32 21.39 -9.02 -26.66
N VAL A 33 20.35 -9.82 -26.92
CA VAL A 33 18.96 -9.37 -26.99
C VAL A 33 18.53 -8.76 -25.66
N VAL A 34 18.82 -9.41 -24.55
CA VAL A 34 18.48 -8.88 -23.20
C VAL A 34 19.22 -7.58 -22.92
N CYS A 35 20.52 -7.50 -23.20
CA CYS A 35 21.31 -6.27 -23.03
C CYS A 35 20.78 -5.11 -23.89
N PHE A 36 20.19 -5.39 -25.05
CA PHE A 36 19.64 -4.35 -25.93
C PHE A 36 18.21 -3.92 -25.55
N ILE A 37 17.38 -4.84 -25.10
CA ILE A 37 15.98 -4.59 -24.75
C ILE A 37 15.89 -3.95 -23.35
N TRP A 38 16.69 -4.42 -22.40
CA TRP A 38 16.61 -4.02 -20.99
C TRP A 38 16.73 -2.52 -20.75
N PRO A 39 17.71 -1.80 -21.30
CA PRO A 39 17.81 -0.36 -21.09
C PRO A 39 16.62 0.41 -21.70
N LYS A 40 16.03 -0.09 -22.77
CA LYS A 40 14.81 0.50 -23.35
C LYS A 40 13.62 0.33 -22.40
N LEU A 41 13.46 -0.87 -21.83
CA LEU A 41 12.43 -1.16 -20.84
C LEU A 41 12.60 -0.30 -19.59
N THR A 42 13.82 -0.21 -19.07
CA THR A 42 14.14 0.63 -17.90
C THR A 42 13.83 2.11 -18.18
N LYS A 43 14.21 2.63 -19.35
CA LYS A 43 13.88 4.01 -19.76
C LYS A 43 12.37 4.24 -19.89
N LEU A 44 11.63 3.27 -20.42
CA LEU A 44 10.17 3.35 -20.54
C LEU A 44 9.50 3.45 -19.16
N LEU A 45 9.92 2.59 -18.22
CA LEU A 45 9.41 2.60 -16.84
C LEU A 45 9.74 3.92 -16.12
N LEU A 46 10.98 4.41 -16.24
CA LEU A 46 11.38 5.69 -15.65
C LEU A 46 10.59 6.86 -16.25
N LYS A 47 10.35 6.87 -17.55
CA LYS A 47 9.54 7.90 -18.24
C LYS A 47 8.07 7.85 -17.80
N SER A 48 7.52 6.66 -17.57
CA SER A 48 6.16 6.50 -17.04
C SER A 48 6.04 7.06 -15.63
N LEU A 49 7.07 6.85 -14.80
CA LEU A 49 7.15 7.42 -13.46
C LEU A 49 7.21 8.96 -13.52
N ASP A 50 7.98 9.54 -14.42
CA ASP A 50 8.03 10.99 -14.63
C ASP A 50 6.66 11.57 -14.99
N LYS A 51 5.95 10.93 -15.92
CA LYS A 51 4.64 11.37 -16.35
C LYS A 51 3.59 11.31 -15.23
N ALA A 52 3.66 10.29 -14.39
CA ALA A 52 2.75 10.14 -13.25
C ALA A 52 2.98 11.17 -12.14
N THR A 53 4.22 11.62 -11.97
CA THR A 53 4.62 12.54 -10.89
C THR A 53 4.54 14.01 -11.28
N THR A 54 4.69 14.37 -12.56
CA THR A 54 4.50 15.76 -13.04
C THR A 54 3.06 16.26 -12.88
N LEU A 55 2.08 15.36 -12.81
CA LEU A 55 0.67 15.70 -12.57
C LEU A 55 0.36 16.09 -11.12
N LYS A 56 1.29 15.92 -10.19
CA LYS A 56 1.04 16.08 -8.76
C LYS A 56 2.26 16.74 -8.09
N ASN A 57 2.43 18.00 -8.15
CA ASN A 57 3.40 18.87 -7.42
C ASN A 57 4.28 18.14 -6.36
N ASN A 58 4.94 17.05 -6.77
CA ASN A 58 5.68 16.17 -5.86
C ASN A 58 7.09 16.73 -5.61
N ASP A 59 7.61 16.48 -4.42
CA ASP A 59 8.97 16.84 -4.03
C ASP A 59 10.00 16.21 -5.00
N PRO A 60 10.90 17.01 -5.59
CA PRO A 60 11.95 16.51 -6.48
C PRO A 60 12.86 15.44 -5.85
N LEU A 61 13.06 15.49 -4.54
CA LEU A 61 13.85 14.50 -3.80
C LEU A 61 13.17 13.13 -3.80
N LEU A 62 11.86 13.09 -3.57
CA LEU A 62 11.10 11.84 -3.61
C LEU A 62 11.17 11.20 -4.99
N LEU A 63 11.03 11.99 -6.05
CA LEU A 63 11.11 11.49 -7.42
C LEU A 63 12.48 10.91 -7.74
N THR A 64 13.54 11.61 -7.33
CA THR A 64 14.92 11.15 -7.52
C THR A 64 15.19 9.85 -6.77
N PHE A 65 14.70 9.74 -5.54
CA PHE A 65 14.79 8.52 -4.75
C PHE A 65 14.07 7.34 -5.42
N LEU A 66 12.82 7.53 -5.84
CA LEU A 66 12.02 6.49 -6.52
C LEU A 66 12.68 6.02 -7.82
N LYS A 67 13.22 6.94 -8.61
CA LYS A 67 13.96 6.59 -9.83
C LYS A 67 15.21 5.78 -9.52
N SER A 68 15.96 6.17 -8.50
CA SER A 68 17.17 5.47 -8.09
C SER A 68 16.84 4.06 -7.61
N LEU A 69 15.80 3.92 -6.76
CA LEU A 69 15.33 2.65 -6.27
C LEU A 69 14.87 1.73 -7.42
N LEU A 70 14.02 2.23 -8.32
CA LEU A 70 13.55 1.48 -9.48
C LEU A 70 14.72 1.03 -10.37
N LYS A 71 15.67 1.94 -10.63
CA LYS A 71 16.86 1.64 -11.42
C LYS A 71 17.71 0.54 -10.78
N THR A 72 17.93 0.61 -9.47
CA THR A 72 18.68 -0.41 -8.73
C THR A 72 17.99 -1.78 -8.83
N VAL A 73 16.68 -1.85 -8.60
CA VAL A 73 15.90 -3.08 -8.73
C VAL A 73 16.02 -3.64 -10.14
N MET A 74 15.88 -2.80 -11.17
CA MET A 74 16.00 -3.22 -12.57
C MET A 74 17.39 -3.81 -12.88
N TYR A 75 18.48 -3.22 -12.36
CA TYR A 75 19.81 -3.76 -12.54
C TYR A 75 20.04 -5.09 -11.81
N VAL A 76 19.48 -5.23 -10.62
CA VAL A 76 19.53 -6.51 -9.88
C VAL A 76 18.82 -7.60 -10.67
N VAL A 77 17.61 -7.34 -11.18
CA VAL A 77 16.87 -8.30 -12.00
C VAL A 77 17.65 -8.64 -13.30
N LEU A 78 18.23 -7.63 -13.96
CA LEU A 78 19.06 -7.86 -15.15
C LEU A 78 20.23 -8.80 -14.84
N ALA A 79 20.95 -8.56 -13.75
CA ALA A 79 22.09 -9.40 -13.37
C ALA A 79 21.66 -10.87 -13.20
N PHE A 80 20.50 -11.12 -12.59
CA PHE A 80 19.96 -12.49 -12.45
C PHE A 80 19.61 -13.14 -13.79
N ILE A 81 18.98 -12.40 -14.68
CA ILE A 81 18.65 -12.90 -16.02
C ILE A 81 19.94 -13.28 -16.77
N LEU A 82 20.96 -12.43 -16.73
CA LEU A 82 22.25 -12.68 -17.40
C LEU A 82 22.97 -13.88 -16.81
N ILE A 83 23.01 -14.02 -15.47
CA ILE A 83 23.60 -15.17 -14.79
C ILE A 83 22.88 -16.46 -15.19
N GLY A 84 21.55 -16.43 -15.32
CA GLY A 84 20.75 -17.56 -15.79
C GLY A 84 21.04 -17.96 -17.24
N ILE A 85 21.22 -16.99 -18.14
CA ILE A 85 21.57 -17.22 -19.54
C ILE A 85 22.95 -17.89 -19.66
N ILE A 86 23.92 -17.45 -18.87
CA ILE A 86 25.27 -18.06 -18.87
C ILE A 86 25.22 -19.50 -18.40
N GLY A 87 24.22 -19.87 -17.58
CA GLY A 87 24.04 -21.22 -17.07
C GLY A 87 24.68 -21.47 -15.71
N ILE A 88 25.06 -20.41 -15.00
CA ILE A 88 25.51 -20.51 -13.62
C ILE A 88 24.31 -20.88 -12.74
N LYS A 89 24.47 -21.88 -11.87
CA LYS A 89 23.44 -22.25 -10.90
C LYS A 89 23.20 -21.10 -9.93
N ALA A 90 22.17 -20.30 -10.22
CA ALA A 90 21.82 -19.11 -9.45
C ALA A 90 21.19 -19.42 -8.07
N THR A 91 21.07 -20.71 -7.68
CA THR A 91 20.37 -21.13 -6.48
C THR A 91 20.85 -20.40 -5.21
N SER A 92 22.16 -20.28 -5.02
CA SER A 92 22.74 -19.57 -3.86
C SER A 92 22.43 -18.07 -3.90
N LEU A 93 22.46 -17.46 -5.07
CA LEU A 93 22.14 -16.05 -5.26
C LEU A 93 20.65 -15.78 -5.01
N VAL A 94 19.76 -16.67 -5.50
CA VAL A 94 18.32 -16.61 -5.26
C VAL A 94 18.03 -16.74 -3.76
N THR A 95 18.74 -17.61 -3.05
CA THR A 95 18.60 -17.75 -1.58
C THR A 95 19.01 -16.47 -0.87
N ILE A 96 20.14 -15.86 -1.24
CA ILE A 96 20.61 -14.59 -0.65
C ILE A 96 19.59 -13.46 -0.90
N LEU A 97 19.09 -13.34 -2.14
CA LEU A 97 18.07 -12.33 -2.44
C LEU A 97 16.74 -12.63 -1.76
N GLY A 98 16.36 -13.89 -1.64
CA GLY A 98 15.17 -14.29 -0.92
C GLY A 98 15.21 -13.84 0.54
N THR A 99 16.33 -14.13 1.23
CA THR A 99 16.52 -13.69 2.62
C THR A 99 16.59 -12.16 2.75
N ALA A 100 17.28 -11.47 1.84
CA ALA A 100 17.30 -10.02 1.79
C ALA A 100 15.91 -9.44 1.51
N GLY A 101 15.13 -10.06 0.61
CA GLY A 101 13.75 -9.68 0.32
C GLY A 101 12.83 -9.81 1.52
N VAL A 102 12.97 -10.90 2.30
CA VAL A 102 12.23 -11.07 3.56
C VAL A 102 12.61 -9.98 4.56
N ALA A 103 13.89 -9.68 4.73
CA ALA A 103 14.34 -8.62 5.63
C ALA A 103 13.76 -7.25 5.25
N VAL A 104 13.78 -6.90 3.96
CA VAL A 104 13.16 -5.66 3.44
C VAL A 104 11.65 -5.69 3.63
N GLY A 105 10.99 -6.82 3.38
CA GLY A 105 9.55 -6.98 3.60
C GLY A 105 9.15 -6.75 5.05
N LEU A 106 9.89 -7.29 6.00
CA LEU A 106 9.69 -7.06 7.44
C LEU A 106 9.93 -5.59 7.81
N ALA A 107 10.97 -4.95 7.27
CA ALA A 107 11.24 -3.53 7.50
C ALA A 107 10.11 -2.62 6.96
N LEU A 108 9.45 -2.99 5.88
CA LEU A 108 8.37 -2.24 5.25
C LEU A 108 6.96 -2.67 5.69
N GLN A 109 6.85 -3.68 6.56
CA GLN A 109 5.56 -4.29 6.99
C GLN A 109 4.55 -3.25 7.46
N GLY A 110 4.98 -2.29 8.29
CA GLY A 110 4.10 -1.24 8.80
C GLY A 110 3.55 -0.32 7.70
N SER A 111 4.40 0.07 6.75
CA SER A 111 3.98 0.91 5.62
C SER A 111 3.03 0.18 4.68
N LEU A 112 3.29 -1.10 4.42
CA LEU A 112 2.44 -1.95 3.59
C LEU A 112 1.08 -2.21 4.25
N SER A 113 1.07 -2.40 5.57
CA SER A 113 -0.16 -2.51 6.36
C SER A 113 -1.01 -1.25 6.26
N ASN A 114 -0.40 -0.06 6.38
CA ASN A 114 -1.10 1.21 6.23
C ASN A 114 -1.65 1.42 4.83
N LEU A 115 -0.91 1.04 3.80
CA LEU A 115 -1.35 1.09 2.40
C LEU A 115 -2.58 0.20 2.18
N ALA A 116 -2.51 -1.06 2.60
CA ALA A 116 -3.61 -2.01 2.49
C ALA A 116 -4.85 -1.52 3.25
N SER A 117 -4.67 -1.04 4.47
CA SER A 117 -5.74 -0.47 5.29
C SER A 117 -6.39 0.76 4.65
N GLY A 118 -5.58 1.65 4.05
CA GLY A 118 -6.11 2.82 3.33
C GLY A 118 -6.99 2.41 2.14
N ILE A 119 -6.57 1.41 1.37
CA ILE A 119 -7.37 0.86 0.27
C ILE A 119 -8.69 0.25 0.80
N LEU A 120 -8.63 -0.52 1.90
CA LEU A 120 -9.81 -1.13 2.51
C LEU A 120 -10.80 -0.07 3.03
N ILE A 121 -10.32 0.98 3.70
CA ILE A 121 -11.15 2.09 4.17
C ILE A 121 -11.88 2.75 3.01
N LEU A 122 -11.17 3.05 1.90
CA LEU A 122 -11.73 3.70 0.73
C LEU A 122 -12.71 2.80 -0.03
N PHE A 123 -12.42 1.50 -0.11
CA PHE A 123 -13.24 0.53 -0.84
C PHE A 123 -14.54 0.21 -0.09
N PHE A 124 -14.43 -0.14 1.19
CA PHE A 124 -15.59 -0.50 2.01
C PHE A 124 -16.30 0.71 2.62
N LYS A 125 -15.70 1.91 2.52
CA LYS A 125 -16.25 3.14 3.09
C LYS A 125 -16.66 2.99 4.55
N GLN A 126 -15.86 2.29 5.35
CA GLN A 126 -16.11 2.15 6.79
C GLN A 126 -16.16 3.53 7.45
N VAL A 127 -15.27 4.40 7.00
CA VAL A 127 -15.15 5.80 7.39
C VAL A 127 -15.04 6.63 6.11
N SER A 128 -15.71 7.77 6.05
CA SER A 128 -15.70 8.69 4.90
C SER A 128 -15.28 10.09 5.33
N LYS A 129 -14.83 10.90 4.37
CA LYS A 129 -14.59 12.32 4.62
C LYS A 129 -15.86 12.99 5.10
N GLY A 130 -15.78 13.73 6.21
CA GLY A 130 -16.90 14.41 6.84
C GLY A 130 -17.54 13.61 7.99
N ASP A 131 -17.24 12.32 8.12
CA ASP A 131 -17.77 11.52 9.23
C ASP A 131 -17.15 11.94 10.55
N PHE A 132 -17.99 12.08 11.59
CA PHE A 132 -17.55 12.18 12.96
C PHE A 132 -17.39 10.78 13.56
N VAL A 133 -16.15 10.45 13.95
CA VAL A 133 -15.78 9.12 14.41
C VAL A 133 -15.11 9.18 15.78
N SER A 134 -15.29 8.12 16.56
CA SER A 134 -14.57 7.89 17.81
C SER A 134 -14.05 6.45 17.84
N SER A 135 -12.84 6.27 18.34
CA SER A 135 -12.27 4.94 18.58
C SER A 135 -12.41 4.57 20.05
N LEU A 136 -12.95 3.38 20.31
CA LEU A 136 -13.06 2.85 21.68
C LEU A 136 -11.70 2.55 22.31
N ASP A 137 -10.71 2.15 21.47
CA ASP A 137 -9.44 1.62 21.95
C ASP A 137 -8.29 2.63 21.87
N LYS A 138 -8.44 3.74 21.13
CA LYS A 138 -7.31 4.60 20.68
C LYS A 138 -7.63 6.07 20.97
N ASN A 139 -8.12 6.56 21.85
CA ASN A 139 -8.32 8.01 22.16
C ASN A 139 -8.32 8.92 20.89
N ILE A 140 -8.97 8.44 19.83
CA ILE A 140 -9.15 9.13 18.56
C ILE A 140 -10.61 9.56 18.50
N GLU A 141 -10.86 10.86 18.44
CA GLU A 141 -12.20 11.41 18.30
C GLU A 141 -12.15 12.66 17.43
N GLY A 142 -13.08 12.78 16.48
CA GLY A 142 -13.20 13.95 15.64
C GLY A 142 -13.78 13.69 14.26
N THR A 143 -13.76 14.74 13.44
CA THR A 143 -14.27 14.72 12.07
C THR A 143 -13.15 14.37 11.08
N VAL A 144 -13.39 13.40 10.23
CA VAL A 144 -12.47 12.99 9.16
C VAL A 144 -12.37 14.10 8.11
N GLN A 145 -11.18 14.71 8.00
CA GLN A 145 -10.91 15.76 7.02
C GLN A 145 -10.48 15.20 5.67
N SER A 146 -9.59 14.21 5.69
CA SER A 146 -9.10 13.56 4.47
C SER A 146 -8.57 12.16 4.75
N ILE A 147 -8.68 11.29 3.75
CA ILE A 147 -8.11 9.94 3.77
C ILE A 147 -7.04 9.90 2.70
N HIS A 148 -5.80 9.67 3.11
CA HIS A 148 -4.64 9.52 2.25
C HIS A 148 -4.24 8.04 2.14
N ILE A 149 -3.31 7.72 1.27
CA ILE A 149 -2.88 6.35 1.01
C ILE A 149 -2.37 5.63 2.27
N LEU A 150 -1.63 6.33 3.14
CA LEU A 150 -1.00 5.73 4.33
C LEU A 150 -1.60 6.20 5.65
N TYR A 151 -2.30 7.33 5.66
CA TYR A 151 -2.84 7.94 6.88
C TYR A 151 -4.16 8.67 6.61
N THR A 152 -4.93 8.83 7.65
CA THR A 152 -6.16 9.62 7.68
C THR A 152 -5.99 10.82 8.60
N THR A 153 -6.47 11.97 8.17
CA THR A 153 -6.42 13.22 8.92
C THR A 153 -7.77 13.45 9.58
N ILE A 154 -7.78 13.62 10.90
CA ILE A 154 -8.98 13.81 11.71
C ILE A 154 -8.85 15.12 12.49
N GLN A 155 -9.85 15.97 12.41
CA GLN A 155 -9.95 17.20 13.19
C GLN A 155 -10.71 16.93 14.48
N GLN A 156 -10.07 17.18 15.61
CA GLN A 156 -10.70 17.08 16.93
C GLN A 156 -11.69 18.23 17.18
N PRO A 157 -12.68 18.05 18.07
CA PRO A 157 -13.66 19.09 18.39
C PRO A 157 -13.03 20.40 18.86
N ASN A 158 -11.87 20.33 19.53
CA ASN A 158 -11.14 21.48 20.06
C ASN A 158 -10.27 22.20 19.02
N GLY A 159 -10.31 21.76 17.73
CA GLY A 159 -9.56 22.35 16.62
C GLY A 159 -8.28 21.65 16.19
N PRO A 160 -7.51 20.95 17.04
CA PRO A 160 -6.31 20.25 16.63
C PRO A 160 -6.58 19.19 15.55
N ILE A 161 -5.56 18.98 14.70
CA ILE A 161 -5.59 17.95 13.67
C ILE A 161 -4.69 16.81 14.11
N ILE A 162 -5.22 15.59 14.12
CA ILE A 162 -4.45 14.36 14.32
C ILE A 162 -4.29 13.63 13.00
N ILE A 163 -3.07 13.13 12.77
CA ILE A 163 -2.72 12.27 11.63
C ILE A 163 -2.62 10.85 12.16
N VAL A 164 -3.54 10.01 11.72
CA VAL A 164 -3.67 8.63 12.19
C VAL A 164 -3.27 7.67 11.08
N PRO A 165 -2.32 6.75 11.31
CA PRO A 165 -2.01 5.70 10.36
C PRO A 165 -3.26 4.87 10.03
N ASN A 166 -3.48 4.58 8.75
CA ASN A 166 -4.70 3.88 8.30
C ASN A 166 -4.90 2.52 8.96
N SER A 167 -3.81 1.81 9.27
CA SER A 167 -3.87 0.52 9.97
C SER A 167 -4.47 0.63 11.38
N GLN A 168 -4.30 1.77 12.04
CA GLN A 168 -4.91 2.00 13.36
C GLN A 168 -6.43 2.20 13.26
N ILE A 169 -6.91 2.82 12.19
CA ILE A 169 -8.34 3.02 11.96
C ILE A 169 -8.99 1.71 11.51
N ALA A 170 -8.38 1.02 10.55
CA ALA A 170 -8.94 -0.22 9.98
C ALA A 170 -9.02 -1.37 10.99
N ASN A 171 -8.11 -1.40 11.97
CA ASN A 171 -8.03 -2.46 12.98
C ASN A 171 -8.65 -2.07 14.33
N ALA A 172 -9.15 -0.85 14.50
CA ALA A 172 -9.78 -0.40 15.73
C ALA A 172 -11.30 -0.57 15.68
N SER A 173 -11.90 -0.68 16.86
CA SER A 173 -13.36 -0.55 17.00
C SER A 173 -13.75 0.90 16.85
N ILE A 174 -14.33 1.27 15.71
CA ILE A 174 -14.72 2.64 15.39
C ILE A 174 -16.24 2.83 15.56
N ILE A 175 -16.61 3.83 16.33
CA ILE A 175 -18.00 4.34 16.37
C ILE A 175 -18.09 5.45 15.32
N ASN A 176 -18.94 5.26 14.32
CA ASN A 176 -19.24 6.29 13.32
C ASN A 176 -20.61 6.91 13.62
N TYR A 177 -20.58 8.14 14.11
CA TYR A 177 -21.78 8.87 14.47
C TYR A 177 -22.54 9.49 13.29
N SER A 178 -21.91 9.55 12.12
CA SER A 178 -22.48 10.18 10.92
C SER A 178 -23.16 9.22 9.98
N LYS A 179 -22.87 7.91 10.08
CA LYS A 179 -23.41 6.88 9.19
C LYS A 179 -24.90 6.63 9.39
N ASN A 180 -25.35 6.70 10.63
CA ASN A 180 -26.78 6.62 10.93
C ASN A 180 -27.34 8.06 10.98
N PRO A 181 -28.36 8.38 10.17
CA PRO A 181 -28.97 9.70 10.16
C PRO A 181 -29.65 10.05 11.48
N PHE A 182 -29.94 9.05 12.30
CA PHE A 182 -30.64 9.22 13.56
C PHE A 182 -29.83 8.70 14.73
N ARG A 183 -29.89 9.39 15.85
CA ARG A 183 -29.30 8.96 17.11
C ARG A 183 -30.21 9.28 18.28
N ARG A 184 -30.19 8.45 19.31
CA ARG A 184 -30.84 8.74 20.59
C ARG A 184 -30.03 9.82 21.31
N LEU A 185 -30.76 10.77 21.86
CA LEU A 185 -30.22 11.84 22.70
C LEU A 185 -30.80 11.67 24.09
N ASP A 186 -29.97 11.36 25.08
CA ASP A 186 -30.38 11.28 26.48
C ASP A 186 -30.02 12.60 27.16
N LEU A 187 -31.05 13.37 27.51
CA LEU A 187 -30.89 14.69 28.13
C LEU A 187 -31.38 14.62 29.59
N VAL A 188 -30.59 15.21 30.47
CA VAL A 188 -30.95 15.33 31.88
C VAL A 188 -31.17 16.83 32.21
N TYR A 189 -32.32 17.17 32.69
CA TYR A 189 -32.66 18.52 33.11
C TYR A 189 -32.88 18.57 34.62
N SER A 190 -32.35 19.59 35.23
CA SER A 190 -32.60 19.87 36.65
C SER A 190 -33.75 20.88 36.79
N ALA A 191 -34.67 20.62 37.69
CA ALA A 191 -35.76 21.50 38.06
C ALA A 191 -35.65 21.87 39.55
N SER A 192 -36.25 22.99 39.95
CA SER A 192 -36.34 23.36 41.37
C SER A 192 -37.25 22.39 42.14
N TYR A 193 -36.93 22.13 43.38
CA TYR A 193 -37.81 21.32 44.25
C TYR A 193 -39.17 22.01 44.51
N ASP A 194 -39.27 23.33 44.31
CA ASP A 194 -40.50 24.12 44.49
C ASP A 194 -41.39 24.11 43.25
N ASP A 195 -40.89 23.61 42.10
CA ASP A 195 -41.67 23.56 40.86
C ASP A 195 -42.63 22.35 40.84
N PRO A 196 -43.88 22.58 40.46
CA PRO A 196 -44.82 21.47 40.30
C PRO A 196 -44.32 20.50 39.15
N VAL A 197 -44.18 19.24 39.46
CA VAL A 197 -43.65 18.23 38.56
C VAL A 197 -44.43 18.18 37.24
N ASP A 198 -45.76 18.24 37.28
CA ASP A 198 -46.62 18.22 36.10
C ASP A 198 -46.35 19.41 35.16
N LYS A 199 -46.03 20.57 35.69
CA LYS A 199 -45.67 21.76 34.93
C LYS A 199 -44.31 21.56 34.22
N VAL A 200 -43.31 20.99 34.92
CA VAL A 200 -42.00 20.69 34.35
C VAL A 200 -42.15 19.70 33.19
N ILE A 201 -42.89 18.60 33.37
CA ILE A 201 -43.16 17.62 32.35
C ILE A 201 -43.87 18.23 31.15
N SER A 202 -44.88 19.07 31.37
CA SER A 202 -45.64 19.69 30.27
C SER A 202 -44.78 20.64 29.45
N VAL A 203 -43.87 21.41 30.08
CA VAL A 203 -42.92 22.28 29.38
C VAL A 203 -41.94 21.46 28.56
N LEU A 204 -41.38 20.36 29.11
CA LEU A 204 -40.48 19.49 28.38
C LEU A 204 -41.17 18.86 27.16
N HIS A 205 -42.41 18.37 27.29
CA HIS A 205 -43.19 17.87 26.18
C HIS A 205 -43.42 18.94 25.09
N GLN A 206 -43.75 20.16 25.49
CA GLN A 206 -43.96 21.28 24.56
C GLN A 206 -42.65 21.60 23.77
N VAL A 207 -41.50 21.56 24.43
CA VAL A 207 -40.20 21.76 23.78
C VAL A 207 -39.92 20.66 22.76
N ILE A 208 -40.16 19.39 23.14
CA ILE A 208 -39.98 18.24 22.27
C ILE A 208 -40.91 18.30 21.04
N GLU A 209 -42.18 18.69 21.25
CA GLU A 209 -43.16 18.82 20.19
C GLU A 209 -42.84 19.94 19.20
N ASN A 210 -42.26 21.02 19.68
CA ASN A 210 -41.90 22.18 18.85
C ASN A 210 -40.56 22.01 18.12
N GLU A 211 -39.72 20.99 18.46
CA GLU A 211 -38.45 20.78 17.82
C GLU A 211 -38.60 19.89 16.56
N PRO A 212 -38.41 20.44 15.35
CA PRO A 212 -38.66 19.72 14.10
C PRO A 212 -37.62 18.63 13.82
N ARG A 213 -36.47 18.65 14.47
CA ARG A 213 -35.38 17.68 14.31
C ARG A 213 -35.62 16.37 15.09
N ILE A 214 -36.57 16.41 16.06
CA ILE A 214 -36.92 15.23 16.85
C ILE A 214 -37.85 14.33 16.06
N ILE A 215 -37.47 13.05 15.87
CA ILE A 215 -38.34 12.06 15.29
C ILE A 215 -39.37 11.64 16.31
N LYS A 216 -40.61 11.93 16.02
CA LYS A 216 -41.74 11.48 16.82
C LYS A 216 -42.07 10.06 16.31
N ASN A 217 -41.78 9.04 17.12
CA ASN A 217 -42.29 7.72 16.84
C ASN A 217 -43.80 7.73 16.94
N ASN A 218 -44.45 7.37 15.84
CA ASN A 218 -45.84 6.94 15.90
C ASN A 218 -45.87 5.50 16.38
#